data_a3dbf3343b4bc07058492dea02d465c6
#
_entry.id   a3dbf3343b4bc07058492dea02d465c6
#
_cell.length_a   1.000
_cell.length_b   1.000
_cell.length_c   1.000
_cell.angle_alpha   90.00
_cell.angle_beta   90.00
_cell.angle_gamma   90.00
#
_symmetry.space_group_name_H-M   'P 1'
#
loop_
_entity.id
_entity.type
_entity.pdbx_description
1 polymer ?
#
loop_
_entity_poly.entity_id
_entity_poly.type
_entity_poly.pdbx_seq_one_letter_code
_entity_poly.pdbx_strand_id
1 'polypeptide(L)'
;MKKDKKMMAMMHRVNAIMQKSDELSRKLSLKIVEECTGEESAMVALYALAKTVFDVVDAQMAAGHKDAMEKFITLLEAEIQAKVMMESLKK
;
A
#
# COMPACT_ATOMS: atom_id res chain seq x y z
N MET A 1 28.88 14.94 -10.08
CA MET A 1 28.29 15.96 -9.25
C MET A 1 26.86 16.30 -9.58
N LYS A 2 26.48 16.53 -10.84
CA LYS A 2 25.05 16.66 -11.18
C LYS A 2 24.26 15.35 -10.98
N LYS A 3 24.90 14.19 -11.13
CA LYS A 3 24.28 12.88 -10.90
C LYS A 3 23.95 12.64 -9.43
N ASP A 4 24.83 13.10 -8.51
CA ASP A 4 24.62 12.91 -7.07
C ASP A 4 23.46 13.74 -6.55
N LYS A 5 23.28 14.97 -7.04
CA LYS A 5 22.15 15.82 -6.66
C LYS A 5 20.83 15.25 -7.13
N LYS A 6 20.78 14.68 -8.34
CA LYS A 6 19.58 14.03 -8.87
C LYS A 6 19.24 12.78 -8.08
N MET A 7 20.24 11.95 -7.72
CA MET A 7 20.03 10.76 -6.91
C MET A 7 19.52 11.13 -5.52
N MET A 8 20.09 12.14 -4.87
CA MET A 8 19.62 12.60 -3.58
C MET A 8 18.20 13.13 -3.62
N ALA A 9 17.85 13.89 -4.67
CA ALA A 9 16.49 14.39 -4.86
C ALA A 9 15.50 13.24 -5.03
N MET A 10 15.86 12.21 -5.80
CA MET A 10 15.04 11.01 -5.97
C MET A 10 14.87 10.23 -4.67
N MET A 11 15.95 10.08 -3.89
CA MET A 11 15.90 9.42 -2.59
C MET A 11 14.99 10.17 -1.61
N HIS A 12 15.06 11.50 -1.60
CA HIS A 12 14.17 12.31 -0.76
C HIS A 12 12.71 12.13 -1.14
N ARG A 13 12.43 12.08 -2.44
CA ARG A 13 11.06 11.85 -2.93
C ARG A 13 10.53 10.49 -2.52
N VAL A 14 11.33 9.45 -2.70
CA VAL A 14 10.96 8.08 -2.34
C VAL A 14 10.71 7.99 -0.84
N ASN A 15 11.60 8.56 -0.03
CA ASN A 15 11.44 8.56 1.42
C ASN A 15 10.17 9.30 1.85
N ALA A 16 9.86 10.43 1.23
CA ALA A 16 8.65 11.19 1.54
C ALA A 16 7.38 10.38 1.20
N ILE A 17 7.38 9.70 0.05
CA ILE A 17 6.27 8.84 -0.36
C ILE A 17 6.10 7.70 0.62
N MET A 18 7.18 7.05 1.02
CA MET A 18 7.14 5.93 1.96
C MET A 18 6.64 6.37 3.33
N GLN A 19 7.09 7.52 3.83
CA GLN A 19 6.63 8.06 5.11
C GLN A 19 5.12 8.34 5.10
N LYS A 20 4.64 9.00 4.04
CA LYS A 20 3.21 9.28 3.91
C LYS A 20 2.39 8.01 3.79
N SER A 21 2.90 7.03 3.04
CA SER A 21 2.25 5.73 2.88
C SER A 21 2.14 4.99 4.21
N ASP A 22 3.21 4.99 5.00
CA ASP A 22 3.22 4.36 6.33
C ASP A 22 2.23 5.04 7.28
N GLU A 23 2.19 6.36 7.29
CA GLU A 23 1.25 7.11 8.13
C GLU A 23 -0.19 6.80 7.75
N LEU A 24 -0.49 6.82 6.46
CA LEU A 24 -1.82 6.53 5.94
C LEU A 24 -2.21 5.08 6.24
N SER A 25 -1.28 4.15 6.05
CA SER A 25 -1.50 2.73 6.34
C SER A 25 -1.85 2.51 7.81
N ARG A 26 -1.13 3.17 8.72
CA ARG A 26 -1.44 3.08 10.15
C ARG A 26 -2.83 3.60 10.48
N LYS A 27 -3.19 4.76 9.91
CA LYS A 27 -4.52 5.35 10.13
C LYS A 27 -5.62 4.43 9.62
N LEU A 28 -5.44 3.85 8.43
CA LEU A 28 -6.39 2.91 7.85
C LEU A 28 -6.52 1.66 8.70
N SER A 29 -5.40 1.10 9.16
CA SER A 29 -5.40 -0.08 10.02
C SER A 29 -6.13 0.17 11.33
N LEU A 30 -5.86 1.30 11.97
CA LEU A 30 -6.54 1.68 13.22
C LEU A 30 -8.04 1.84 13.00
N LYS A 31 -8.42 2.49 11.91
CA LYS A 31 -9.83 2.68 11.57
C LYS A 31 -10.55 1.35 11.36
N ILE A 32 -9.90 0.43 10.67
CA ILE A 32 -10.44 -0.92 10.43
C ILE A 32 -10.62 -1.65 11.75
N VAL A 33 -9.63 -1.62 12.63
CA VAL A 33 -9.70 -2.27 13.96
C VAL A 33 -10.84 -1.67 14.80
N GLU A 34 -11.00 -0.35 14.78
CA GLU A 34 -12.05 0.33 15.55
C GLU A 34 -13.45 0.01 15.04
N GLU A 35 -13.62 -0.04 13.72
CA GLU A 35 -14.94 -0.20 13.10
C GLU A 35 -15.35 -1.66 12.93
N CYS A 36 -14.37 -2.56 12.81
CA CYS A 36 -14.63 -3.98 12.52
C CYS A 36 -14.61 -4.79 13.81
N THR A 37 -15.75 -4.86 14.46
CA THR A 37 -15.93 -5.64 15.70
C THR A 37 -17.00 -6.72 15.46
N GLY A 38 -16.88 -7.84 16.17
CA GLY A 38 -17.84 -8.93 16.09
C GLY A 38 -17.32 -10.14 15.30
N GLU A 39 -18.19 -11.13 15.15
CA GLU A 39 -17.82 -12.41 14.55
C GLU A 39 -17.45 -12.32 13.06
N GLU A 40 -18.06 -11.37 12.35
CA GLU A 40 -17.85 -11.19 10.92
C GLU A 40 -16.83 -10.10 10.60
N SER A 41 -16.11 -9.61 11.60
CA SER A 41 -15.18 -8.49 11.46
C SER A 41 -14.12 -8.70 10.36
N ALA A 42 -13.58 -9.91 10.26
CA ALA A 42 -12.57 -10.23 9.25
C ALA A 42 -13.13 -10.09 7.83
N MET A 43 -14.36 -10.58 7.61
CA MET A 43 -15.00 -10.49 6.30
C MET A 43 -15.31 -9.03 5.94
N VAL A 44 -15.82 -8.26 6.88
CA VAL A 44 -16.11 -6.83 6.67
C VAL A 44 -14.83 -6.08 6.33
N ALA A 45 -13.75 -6.33 7.07
CA ALA A 45 -12.46 -5.68 6.84
C ALA A 45 -11.91 -6.00 5.46
N LEU A 46 -11.92 -7.27 5.06
CA LEU A 46 -11.40 -7.71 3.77
C LEU A 46 -12.20 -7.13 2.60
N TYR A 47 -13.53 -7.15 2.69
CA TYR A 47 -14.38 -6.55 1.66
C TYR A 47 -14.19 -5.05 1.57
N ALA A 48 -14.11 -4.37 2.71
CA ALA A 48 -13.88 -2.92 2.74
C ALA A 48 -12.55 -2.56 2.07
N LEU A 49 -11.49 -3.31 2.36
CA LEU A 49 -10.18 -3.11 1.74
C LEU A 49 -10.23 -3.33 0.24
N ALA A 50 -10.89 -4.40 -0.21
CA ALA A 50 -11.00 -4.70 -1.64
C ALA A 50 -11.75 -3.59 -2.37
N LYS A 51 -12.86 -3.12 -1.82
CA LYS A 51 -13.63 -2.02 -2.42
C LYS A 51 -12.83 -0.73 -2.46
N THR A 52 -12.11 -0.43 -1.37
CA THR A 52 -11.26 0.77 -1.31
C THR A 52 -10.17 0.72 -2.37
N VAL A 53 -9.54 -0.43 -2.57
CA VAL A 53 -8.54 -0.59 -3.62
C VAL A 53 -9.13 -0.29 -4.99
N PHE A 54 -10.29 -0.86 -5.31
CA PHE A 54 -10.95 -0.61 -6.59
C PHE A 54 -11.31 0.86 -6.78
N ASP A 55 -11.83 1.51 -5.74
CA ASP A 55 -12.18 2.93 -5.80
C ASP A 55 -10.96 3.80 -6.06
N VAL A 56 -9.86 3.53 -5.37
CA VAL A 56 -8.60 4.27 -5.55
C VAL A 56 -8.02 4.03 -6.94
N VAL A 57 -7.98 2.78 -7.38
CA VAL A 57 -7.46 2.43 -8.71
C VAL A 57 -8.31 3.08 -9.80
N ASP A 58 -9.63 3.02 -9.70
CA ASP A 58 -10.52 3.65 -10.68
C ASP A 58 -10.30 5.16 -10.73
N ALA A 59 -10.14 5.81 -9.58
CA ALA A 59 -9.85 7.23 -9.52
C ALA A 59 -8.51 7.57 -10.20
N GLN A 60 -7.48 6.76 -9.99
CA GLN A 60 -6.19 6.95 -10.63
C GLN A 60 -6.26 6.74 -12.14
N MET A 61 -7.00 5.74 -12.59
CA MET A 61 -7.20 5.49 -14.02
C MET A 61 -7.96 6.64 -14.68
N ALA A 62 -8.98 7.17 -14.01
CA ALA A 62 -9.72 8.34 -14.48
C ALA A 62 -8.83 9.58 -14.57
N ALA A 63 -7.83 9.68 -13.70
CA ALA A 63 -6.86 10.77 -13.72
C ALA A 63 -5.75 10.60 -14.78
N GLY A 64 -5.78 9.52 -15.56
CA GLY A 64 -4.84 9.26 -16.63
C GLY A 64 -3.76 8.22 -16.34
N HIS A 65 -3.75 7.65 -15.15
CA HIS A 65 -2.78 6.60 -14.77
C HIS A 65 -3.33 5.23 -15.17
N LYS A 66 -3.21 4.91 -16.45
CA LYS A 66 -3.80 3.69 -17.03
C LYS A 66 -3.23 2.39 -16.47
N ASP A 67 -2.03 2.44 -15.94
CA ASP A 67 -1.32 1.27 -15.39
C ASP A 67 -1.47 1.13 -13.87
N ALA A 68 -2.41 1.87 -13.26
CA ALA A 68 -2.58 1.87 -11.81
C ALA A 68 -2.86 0.47 -11.25
N MET A 69 -3.68 -0.32 -11.93
CA MET A 69 -3.99 -1.69 -11.49
C MET A 69 -2.76 -2.57 -11.52
N GLU A 70 -1.98 -2.50 -12.59
CA GLU A 70 -0.75 -3.30 -12.72
C GLU A 70 0.25 -2.94 -11.64
N LYS A 71 0.42 -1.64 -11.38
CA LYS A 71 1.31 -1.17 -10.31
C LYS A 71 0.86 -1.64 -8.95
N PHE A 72 -0.44 -1.60 -8.69
CA PHE A 72 -0.98 -2.09 -7.42
C PHE A 72 -0.70 -3.58 -7.25
N ILE A 73 -0.97 -4.39 -8.27
CA ILE A 73 -0.72 -5.83 -8.21
C ILE A 73 0.76 -6.12 -7.97
N THR A 74 1.65 -5.41 -8.66
CA THR A 74 3.11 -5.57 -8.48
C THR A 74 3.53 -5.26 -7.05
N LEU A 75 3.04 -4.17 -6.48
CA LEU A 75 3.33 -3.80 -5.10
C LEU A 75 2.79 -4.83 -4.11
N LEU A 76 1.59 -5.32 -4.35
CA LEU A 76 0.96 -6.33 -3.50
C LEU A 76 1.75 -7.64 -3.52
N GLU A 77 2.17 -8.08 -4.70
CA GLU A 77 3.00 -9.28 -4.84
C GLU A 77 4.33 -9.15 -4.10
N ALA A 78 4.98 -7.98 -4.19
CA ALA A 78 6.22 -7.71 -3.49
C ALA A 78 6.04 -7.79 -1.97
N GLU A 79 4.94 -7.25 -1.45
CA GLU A 79 4.61 -7.30 -0.02
C GLU A 79 4.33 -8.74 0.44
N ILE A 80 3.62 -9.51 -0.36
CA ILE A 80 3.33 -10.91 -0.05
C ILE A 80 4.63 -11.71 0.00
N GLN A 81 5.52 -11.54 -0.98
CA GLN A 81 6.80 -12.23 -1.02
C GLN A 81 7.67 -11.89 0.19
N ALA A 82 7.74 -10.60 0.54
CA ALA A 82 8.50 -10.16 1.70
C ALA A 82 7.99 -10.81 2.99
N LYS A 83 6.67 -10.91 3.14
CA LYS A 83 6.04 -11.53 4.31
C LYS A 83 6.33 -13.03 4.36
N VAL A 84 6.22 -13.71 3.23
CA VAL A 84 6.53 -15.14 3.13
C VAL A 84 7.99 -15.41 3.49
N MET A 85 8.91 -14.59 3.00
CA MET A 85 10.33 -14.72 3.33
C MET A 85 10.59 -14.53 4.82
N MET A 86 9.96 -13.54 5.44
CA MET A 86 10.10 -13.29 6.87
C MET A 86 9.58 -14.45 7.70
N GLU A 87 8.46 -15.04 7.32
CA GLU A 87 7.91 -16.21 8.00
C GLU A 87 8.83 -17.43 7.87
N SER A 88 9.46 -17.60 6.70
CA SER A 88 10.43 -18.68 6.49
C SER A 88 11.64 -18.56 7.40
N LEU A 89 12.09 -17.33 7.67
CA LEU A 89 13.24 -17.08 8.54
C LEU A 89 12.93 -17.35 10.02
N LYS A 90 11.65 -17.33 10.41
CA LYS A 90 11.23 -17.61 11.79
C LYS A 90 11.16 -19.09 12.10
N LYS A 91 11.21 -19.95 11.12
CA LYS A 91 11.28 -21.38 11.28
C LYS A 91 12.74 -21.81 11.40
#